data_96ba13c4e8f998771e6c7b5693681a48
#
_entry.id   96ba13c4e8f998771e6c7b5693681a48
#
_cell.length_a   1.000
_cell.length_b   1.000
_cell.length_c   1.000
_cell.angle_alpha   90.00
_cell.angle_beta   90.00
_cell.angle_gamma   90.00
#
_symmetry.space_group_name_H-M   'P 1'
#
loop_
_entity.id
_entity.type
_entity.pdbx_description
1 polymer ?
#
loop_
_entity_poly.entity_id
_entity_poly.type
_entity_poly.pdbx_seq_one_letter_code
_entity_poly.pdbx_strand_id
1 'polypeptide(L)'
;RLDLPESERAKCWMPDHETLFTLHDKFRFFERMPQDTTVRFPATRRITSVGEVEYDSVKKTVLKPVYSRFGRSVIRGVTEGRLKNIHISADYPWVQQDFITGQGVCNYVICEHGSVLAHAAYRPRYLLNDSASTYFEPLSDPRLDEFVTKFAEQNAYHGQAAFDFIDDGNDLWLLECNPRATSGLHLLREDLIFDGAGRLQQRKHNTPSKPLRVGATLPLLFGYRAWKEGNWTALWQDFRRADDVIADLPFYAQWLALGEMMWRSIRHHKPLTSASTFDIEFDGDEN
;
A
#
# COMPACT_ATOMS: atom_id res chain seq x y z
N ARG A 1 16.72 5.16 12.21
CA ARG A 1 16.78 6.65 12.19
C ARG A 1 17.67 7.05 11.02
N LEU A 2 17.10 7.74 10.02
CA LEU A 2 17.91 8.45 9.03
C LEU A 2 18.33 9.78 9.68
N ASP A 3 19.45 9.79 10.39
CA ASP A 3 20.09 11.02 10.87
C ASP A 3 20.77 11.72 9.68
N LEU A 4 19.96 12.12 8.70
CA LEU A 4 20.45 12.91 7.59
C LEU A 4 20.66 14.36 8.03
N PRO A 5 21.78 15.00 7.63
CA PRO A 5 21.94 16.44 7.74
C PRO A 5 20.73 17.17 7.14
N GLU A 6 20.36 18.32 7.70
CA GLU A 6 19.21 19.10 7.24
C GLU A 6 19.30 19.44 5.73
N SER A 7 20.50 19.72 5.22
CA SER A 7 20.77 19.95 3.81
C SER A 7 20.45 18.76 2.90
N GLU A 8 20.59 17.52 3.40
CA GLU A 8 20.24 16.32 2.65
C GLU A 8 18.77 15.95 2.85
N ARG A 9 18.23 16.21 4.04
CA ARG A 9 16.80 16.01 4.34
C ARG A 9 15.92 16.89 3.44
N ALA A 10 16.34 18.14 3.19
CA ALA A 10 15.62 19.06 2.30
C ALA A 10 15.54 18.58 0.83
N LYS A 11 16.37 17.60 0.44
CA LYS A 11 16.32 16.96 -0.88
C LYS A 11 15.40 15.73 -0.92
N CYS A 12 14.93 15.27 0.23
CA CYS A 12 14.12 14.07 0.34
C CYS A 12 12.62 14.42 0.25
N TRP A 13 11.92 13.79 -0.65
CA TRP A 13 10.45 13.89 -0.76
C TRP A 13 9.78 13.05 0.32
N MET A 14 9.85 13.51 1.55
CA MET A 14 9.29 12.86 2.73
C MET A 14 8.80 13.91 3.73
N PRO A 15 7.74 13.63 4.50
CA PRO A 15 7.30 14.51 5.56
C PRO A 15 8.32 14.53 6.72
N ASP A 16 8.12 15.45 7.66
CA ASP A 16 8.84 15.42 8.93
C ASP A 16 8.58 14.12 9.70
N HIS A 17 9.43 13.86 10.70
CA HIS A 17 9.43 12.61 11.45
C HIS A 17 8.09 12.38 12.20
N GLU A 18 7.53 13.40 12.82
CA GLU A 18 6.27 13.27 13.56
C GLU A 18 5.09 12.94 12.63
N THR A 19 4.99 13.66 11.51
CA THR A 19 3.98 13.40 10.47
C THR A 19 4.13 11.99 9.90
N LEU A 20 5.36 11.55 9.60
CA LEU A 20 5.62 10.22 9.07
C LEU A 20 5.14 9.13 10.03
N PHE A 21 5.47 9.21 11.31
CA PHE A 21 5.06 8.22 12.31
C PHE A 21 3.56 8.25 12.58
N THR A 22 2.95 9.44 12.63
CA THR A 22 1.50 9.57 12.78
C THR A 22 0.76 8.93 11.62
N LEU A 23 1.20 9.16 10.39
CA LEU A 23 0.58 8.58 9.21
C LEU A 23 0.81 7.07 9.06
N HIS A 24 1.92 6.55 9.58
CA HIS A 24 2.22 5.11 9.56
C HIS A 24 1.47 4.34 10.65
N ASP A 25 1.08 4.99 11.74
CA ASP A 25 0.29 4.40 12.83
C ASP A 25 -1.16 4.19 12.34
N LYS A 26 -1.62 2.92 12.24
CA LYS A 26 -2.95 2.55 11.73
C LYS A 26 -4.13 3.02 12.59
N PHE A 27 -3.84 3.61 13.75
CA PHE A 27 -4.85 4.26 14.58
C PHE A 27 -4.75 5.78 14.49
N ARG A 28 -3.55 6.34 14.64
CA ARG A 28 -3.36 7.79 14.71
C ARG A 28 -3.47 8.49 13.35
N PHE A 29 -3.27 7.80 12.24
CA PHE A 29 -3.32 8.45 10.93
C PHE A 29 -4.67 9.14 10.65
N PHE A 30 -5.77 8.66 11.23
CA PHE A 30 -7.09 9.29 11.12
C PHE A 30 -7.12 10.72 11.67
N GLU A 31 -6.22 11.07 12.62
CA GLU A 31 -6.08 12.43 13.17
C GLU A 31 -5.67 13.45 12.08
N ARG A 32 -5.02 12.97 11.01
CA ARG A 32 -4.52 13.77 9.89
C ARG A 32 -5.42 13.75 8.66
N MET A 33 -6.51 12.98 8.71
CA MET A 33 -7.40 12.85 7.55
C MET A 33 -8.44 13.98 7.51
N PRO A 34 -8.78 14.46 6.29
CA PRO A 34 -9.83 15.46 6.15
C PRO A 34 -11.18 14.88 6.61
N GLN A 35 -11.89 15.63 7.44
CA GLN A 35 -13.21 15.22 7.96
C GLN A 35 -14.35 15.64 7.00
N ASP A 36 -14.14 16.71 6.25
CA ASP A 36 -15.06 17.17 5.20
C ASP A 36 -14.72 16.47 3.87
N THR A 37 -15.09 15.20 3.77
CA THR A 37 -14.84 14.37 2.59
C THR A 37 -15.95 13.34 2.40
N THR A 38 -16.12 12.86 1.18
CA THR A 38 -17.01 11.73 0.84
C THR A 38 -16.42 10.36 1.22
N VAL A 39 -15.14 10.31 1.60
CA VAL A 39 -14.49 9.08 2.07
C VAL A 39 -14.92 8.75 3.48
N ARG A 40 -15.24 7.48 3.73
CA ARG A 40 -15.63 6.95 5.03
C ARG A 40 -14.44 6.38 5.78
N PHE A 41 -14.54 6.32 7.11
CA PHE A 41 -13.55 5.72 7.99
C PHE A 41 -14.19 4.57 8.76
N PRO A 42 -13.63 3.34 8.72
CA PRO A 42 -14.15 2.23 9.51
C PRO A 42 -13.92 2.48 11.00
N ALA A 43 -14.88 2.08 11.85
CA ALA A 43 -14.69 2.16 13.28
C ALA A 43 -13.44 1.38 13.68
N THR A 44 -12.54 2.05 14.40
CA THR A 44 -11.21 1.52 14.72
C THR A 44 -10.90 1.80 16.19
N ARG A 45 -10.44 0.76 16.90
CA ARG A 45 -10.00 0.86 18.31
C ARG A 45 -8.54 0.46 18.41
N ARG A 46 -7.77 1.15 19.23
CA ARG A 46 -6.43 0.74 19.65
C ARG A 46 -6.56 -0.29 20.75
N ILE A 47 -5.77 -1.35 20.67
CA ILE A 47 -5.73 -2.49 21.60
C ILE A 47 -4.31 -2.60 22.14
N THR A 48 -4.16 -2.53 23.45
CA THR A 48 -2.86 -2.60 24.14
C THR A 48 -2.69 -3.84 25.02
N SER A 49 -3.77 -4.63 25.15
CA SER A 49 -3.74 -5.92 25.84
C SER A 49 -4.72 -6.91 25.22
N VAL A 50 -4.46 -8.20 25.36
CA VAL A 50 -5.37 -9.26 24.84
C VAL A 50 -6.76 -9.16 25.47
N GLY A 51 -6.85 -8.67 26.73
CA GLY A 51 -8.13 -8.52 27.43
C GLY A 51 -9.07 -7.46 26.83
N GLU A 52 -8.55 -6.53 26.03
CA GLU A 52 -9.34 -5.50 25.36
C GLU A 52 -9.92 -5.96 24.02
N VAL A 53 -9.50 -7.14 23.54
CA VAL A 53 -9.94 -7.66 22.24
C VAL A 53 -11.40 -8.11 22.31
N GLU A 54 -12.23 -7.59 21.44
CA GLU A 54 -13.60 -8.08 21.27
C GLU A 54 -13.60 -9.29 20.35
N TYR A 55 -14.11 -10.41 20.88
CA TYR A 55 -14.23 -11.65 20.10
C TYR A 55 -15.37 -11.53 19.09
N ASP A 56 -15.07 -11.91 17.85
CA ASP A 56 -15.98 -11.80 16.74
C ASP A 56 -15.90 -13.04 15.85
N SER A 57 -16.81 -13.98 16.07
CA SER A 57 -16.91 -15.21 15.28
C SER A 57 -17.50 -15.02 13.89
N VAL A 58 -18.19 -13.91 13.64
CA VAL A 58 -18.86 -13.59 12.36
C VAL A 58 -18.03 -12.75 11.41
N LYS A 59 -16.76 -12.50 11.74
CA LYS A 59 -15.80 -11.76 10.91
C LYS A 59 -16.22 -10.33 10.56
N LYS A 60 -16.90 -9.65 11.46
CA LYS A 60 -17.27 -8.23 11.31
C LYS A 60 -16.10 -7.30 11.55
N THR A 61 -15.03 -7.78 12.20
CA THR A 61 -13.85 -7.01 12.51
C THR A 61 -12.58 -7.72 12.09
N VAL A 62 -11.52 -6.93 11.93
CA VAL A 62 -10.14 -7.40 11.74
C VAL A 62 -9.27 -6.90 12.87
N LEU A 63 -8.32 -7.73 13.28
CA LEU A 63 -7.28 -7.35 14.22
C LEU A 63 -5.95 -7.32 13.47
N LYS A 64 -5.20 -6.21 13.56
CA LYS A 64 -3.93 -6.03 12.88
C LYS A 64 -2.95 -5.22 13.74
N PRO A 65 -1.61 -5.46 13.68
CA PRO A 65 -0.64 -4.62 14.37
C PRO A 65 -0.74 -3.18 13.91
N VAL A 66 -0.52 -2.23 14.82
CA VAL A 66 -0.47 -0.79 14.49
C VAL A 66 0.58 -0.54 13.42
N TYR A 67 1.78 -1.09 13.58
CA TYR A 67 2.85 -1.04 12.59
C TYR A 67 2.98 -2.40 11.92
N SER A 68 2.68 -2.48 10.66
CA SER A 68 2.84 -3.72 9.86
C SER A 68 2.75 -3.42 8.37
N ARG A 69 3.30 -4.32 7.55
CA ARG A 69 3.28 -4.26 6.08
C ARG A 69 2.74 -5.54 5.47
N PHE A 70 2.32 -5.47 4.21
CA PHE A 70 1.92 -6.61 3.38
C PHE A 70 0.81 -7.50 3.98
N GLY A 71 -0.13 -6.91 4.73
CA GLY A 71 -1.24 -7.68 5.32
C GLY A 71 -0.81 -8.81 6.26
N ARG A 72 0.47 -8.83 6.68
CA ARG A 72 0.99 -9.78 7.65
C ARG A 72 0.24 -9.62 8.96
N SER A 73 -0.05 -10.72 9.60
CA SER A 73 -0.72 -10.75 10.90
C SER A 73 -2.13 -10.15 10.92
N VAL A 74 -2.79 -9.98 9.76
CA VAL A 74 -4.21 -9.59 9.74
C VAL A 74 -5.08 -10.78 10.10
N ILE A 75 -5.82 -10.66 11.19
CA ILE A 75 -6.71 -11.71 11.69
C ILE A 75 -8.14 -11.31 11.37
N ARG A 76 -8.78 -12.05 10.49
CA ARG A 76 -10.20 -11.93 10.18
C ARG A 76 -10.99 -12.92 11.02
N GLY A 77 -11.99 -12.47 11.75
CA GLY A 77 -12.74 -13.30 12.69
C GLY A 77 -11.91 -13.63 13.92
N VAL A 78 -12.03 -12.80 14.91
CA VAL A 78 -11.22 -12.82 16.13
C VAL A 78 -11.76 -13.86 17.09
N THR A 79 -11.06 -14.99 17.20
CA THR A 79 -11.39 -16.08 18.13
C THR A 79 -10.24 -16.32 19.09
N GLU A 80 -10.52 -16.84 20.29
CA GLU A 80 -9.52 -17.11 21.31
C GLU A 80 -8.37 -18.01 20.79
N GLY A 81 -8.70 -19.01 19.98
CA GLY A 81 -7.70 -19.90 19.39
C GLY A 81 -6.71 -19.22 18.46
N ARG A 82 -7.12 -18.13 17.80
CA ARG A 82 -6.24 -17.35 16.91
C ARG A 82 -5.34 -16.39 17.64
N LEU A 83 -5.65 -16.05 18.89
CA LEU A 83 -4.87 -15.12 19.72
C LEU A 83 -3.76 -15.78 20.52
N LYS A 84 -3.73 -17.12 20.62
CA LYS A 84 -2.81 -17.86 21.50
C LYS A 84 -1.31 -17.57 21.30
N ASN A 85 -0.93 -17.17 20.08
CA ASN A 85 0.47 -16.91 19.73
C ASN A 85 0.73 -15.44 19.35
N ILE A 86 -0.18 -14.54 19.75
CA ILE A 86 -0.07 -13.13 19.39
C ILE A 86 0.35 -12.35 20.62
N HIS A 87 1.39 -11.55 20.45
CA HIS A 87 1.83 -10.60 21.44
C HIS A 87 1.10 -9.26 21.23
N ILE A 88 0.34 -8.82 22.24
CA ILE A 88 -0.30 -7.51 22.29
C ILE A 88 0.14 -6.86 23.60
N SER A 89 0.73 -5.68 23.52
CA SER A 89 1.16 -4.90 24.67
C SER A 89 1.10 -3.41 24.37
N ALA A 90 1.38 -2.57 25.35
CA ALA A 90 1.50 -1.13 25.14
C ALA A 90 2.61 -0.77 24.15
N ASP A 91 3.71 -1.53 24.13
CA ASP A 91 4.82 -1.35 23.21
C ASP A 91 4.54 -1.94 21.82
N TYR A 92 3.71 -2.98 21.77
CA TYR A 92 3.24 -3.63 20.53
C TYR A 92 1.72 -3.55 20.40
N PRO A 93 1.17 -2.34 20.18
CA PRO A 93 -0.26 -2.16 20.09
C PRO A 93 -0.82 -2.71 18.78
N TRP A 94 -2.06 -3.12 18.84
CA TRP A 94 -2.85 -3.55 17.71
C TRP A 94 -4.04 -2.62 17.49
N VAL A 95 -4.68 -2.72 16.35
CA VAL A 95 -5.99 -2.12 16.09
C VAL A 95 -7.01 -3.18 15.79
N GLN A 96 -8.19 -3.03 16.35
CA GLN A 96 -9.39 -3.75 15.96
C GLN A 96 -10.26 -2.79 15.15
N GLN A 97 -10.53 -3.15 13.90
CA GLN A 97 -11.19 -2.30 12.91
C GLN A 97 -12.34 -3.05 12.25
N ASP A 98 -13.41 -2.33 11.91
CA ASP A 98 -14.51 -2.91 11.14
C ASP A 98 -14.02 -3.52 9.84
N PHE A 99 -14.53 -4.73 9.53
CA PHE A 99 -14.23 -5.42 8.29
C PHE A 99 -15.16 -4.95 7.19
N ILE A 100 -14.62 -4.19 6.25
CA ILE A 100 -15.35 -3.73 5.08
C ILE A 100 -15.21 -4.74 3.94
N THR A 101 -16.32 -5.12 3.35
CA THR A 101 -16.35 -6.01 2.19
C THR A 101 -16.53 -5.19 0.93
N GLY A 102 -15.70 -5.41 -0.07
CA GLY A 102 -15.77 -4.65 -1.33
C GLY A 102 -14.54 -4.89 -2.19
N GLN A 103 -14.35 -4.02 -3.15
CA GLN A 103 -13.21 -4.05 -4.06
C GLN A 103 -12.09 -3.14 -3.54
N GLY A 104 -10.87 -3.67 -3.50
CA GLY A 104 -9.69 -2.87 -3.14
C GLY A 104 -9.45 -1.75 -4.14
N VAL A 105 -9.16 -0.58 -3.62
CA VAL A 105 -8.72 0.60 -4.38
C VAL A 105 -7.50 1.16 -3.69
N CYS A 106 -6.47 1.47 -4.44
CA CYS A 106 -5.26 2.10 -3.94
C CYS A 106 -5.00 3.38 -4.70
N ASN A 107 -4.38 4.34 -4.04
CA ASN A 107 -3.84 5.51 -4.73
C ASN A 107 -2.39 5.77 -4.34
N TYR A 108 -1.80 6.73 -5.02
CA TYR A 108 -0.46 7.24 -4.74
C TYR A 108 -0.40 8.72 -5.10
N VAL A 109 0.14 9.52 -4.21
CA VAL A 109 0.21 10.97 -4.36
C VAL A 109 1.61 11.49 -4.03
N ILE A 110 2.06 12.48 -4.77
CA ILE A 110 3.25 13.28 -4.50
C ILE A 110 2.82 14.72 -4.26
N CYS A 111 3.20 15.26 -3.12
CA CYS A 111 2.82 16.60 -2.70
C CYS A 111 4.03 17.47 -2.40
N GLU A 112 3.89 18.76 -2.63
CA GLU A 112 4.85 19.78 -2.24
C GLU A 112 4.16 20.87 -1.43
N HIS A 113 4.46 20.94 -0.14
CA HIS A 113 3.97 21.97 0.78
C HIS A 113 2.45 22.25 0.65
N GLY A 114 1.65 21.19 0.67
CA GLY A 114 0.19 21.30 0.58
C GLY A 114 -0.37 21.26 -0.84
N SER A 115 0.46 21.24 -1.87
CA SER A 115 0.01 21.14 -3.26
C SER A 115 0.23 19.74 -3.80
N VAL A 116 -0.79 19.16 -4.45
CA VAL A 116 -0.67 17.88 -5.16
C VAL A 116 0.06 18.11 -6.48
N LEU A 117 1.22 17.49 -6.65
CA LEU A 117 2.01 17.54 -7.88
C LEU A 117 1.64 16.40 -8.84
N ALA A 118 1.41 15.21 -8.32
CA ALA A 118 1.02 14.06 -9.11
C ALA A 118 0.16 13.12 -8.25
N HIS A 119 -0.88 12.54 -8.85
CA HIS A 119 -1.78 11.59 -8.22
C HIS A 119 -2.16 10.50 -9.20
N ALA A 120 -2.18 9.26 -8.76
CA ALA A 120 -2.72 8.13 -9.52
C ALA A 120 -3.51 7.21 -8.60
N ALA A 121 -4.61 6.66 -9.14
CA ALA A 121 -5.40 5.64 -8.46
C ALA A 121 -5.55 4.39 -9.34
N TYR A 122 -5.73 3.25 -8.69
CA TYR A 122 -5.85 1.97 -9.38
C TYR A 122 -6.60 0.93 -8.54
N ARG A 123 -7.16 -0.06 -9.25
CA ARG A 123 -7.65 -1.30 -8.65
C ARG A 123 -6.55 -2.35 -8.70
N PRO A 124 -6.09 -2.86 -7.53
CA PRO A 124 -5.13 -3.95 -7.49
C PRO A 124 -5.80 -5.26 -7.91
N ARG A 125 -5.17 -6.00 -8.81
CA ARG A 125 -5.61 -7.34 -9.23
C ARG A 125 -4.44 -8.31 -9.13
N TYR A 126 -4.74 -9.61 -9.07
CA TYR A 126 -3.72 -10.66 -8.93
C TYR A 126 -2.82 -10.42 -7.71
N LEU A 127 -3.46 -10.50 -6.52
CA LEU A 127 -2.81 -10.25 -5.24
C LEU A 127 -2.02 -11.47 -4.78
N LEU A 128 -0.78 -11.24 -4.38
CA LEU A 128 0.03 -12.21 -3.63
C LEU A 128 -0.28 -12.03 -2.14
N ASN A 129 -0.66 -13.12 -1.48
CA ASN A 129 -0.99 -13.13 -0.04
C ASN A 129 -2.03 -12.05 0.34
N ASP A 130 -3.00 -11.81 -0.54
CA ASP A 130 -4.07 -10.82 -0.37
C ASP A 130 -3.59 -9.36 -0.16
N SER A 131 -2.33 -9.04 -0.47
CA SER A 131 -1.77 -7.71 -0.19
C SER A 131 -0.96 -7.11 -1.33
N ALA A 132 0.01 -7.81 -1.87
CA ALA A 132 0.88 -7.27 -2.90
C ALA A 132 0.30 -7.51 -4.30
N SER A 133 -0.06 -6.44 -5.00
CA SER A 133 -0.56 -6.54 -6.38
C SER A 133 0.57 -6.68 -7.38
N THR A 134 0.33 -7.48 -8.41
CA THR A 134 1.22 -7.62 -9.57
C THR A 134 0.59 -7.07 -10.85
N TYR A 135 -0.62 -6.52 -10.73
CA TYR A 135 -1.39 -5.94 -11.82
C TYR A 135 -2.18 -4.73 -11.34
N PHE A 136 -2.01 -3.61 -12.00
CA PHE A 136 -2.55 -2.31 -11.61
C PHE A 136 -3.52 -1.83 -12.70
N GLU A 137 -4.80 -1.85 -12.40
CA GLU A 137 -5.84 -1.37 -13.31
C GLU A 137 -6.13 0.10 -12.99
N PRO A 138 -5.75 1.06 -13.89
CA PRO A 138 -5.93 2.48 -13.63
C PRO A 138 -7.39 2.81 -13.34
N LEU A 139 -7.59 3.72 -12.39
CA LEU A 139 -8.90 4.19 -11.97
C LEU A 139 -8.91 5.72 -11.96
N SER A 140 -9.98 6.30 -12.48
CA SER A 140 -10.30 7.71 -12.28
C SER A 140 -11.54 7.80 -11.42
N ASP A 141 -11.40 8.40 -10.24
CA ASP A 141 -12.48 8.58 -9.28
C ASP A 141 -12.36 9.96 -8.63
N PRO A 142 -13.29 10.90 -8.90
CA PRO A 142 -13.24 12.25 -8.35
C PRO A 142 -13.21 12.30 -6.81
N ARG A 143 -13.75 11.28 -6.13
CA ARG A 143 -13.70 11.19 -4.66
C ARG A 143 -12.26 11.08 -4.15
N LEU A 144 -11.39 10.36 -4.89
CA LEU A 144 -9.98 10.22 -4.56
C LEU A 144 -9.20 11.51 -4.83
N ASP A 145 -9.51 12.20 -5.92
CA ASP A 145 -8.87 13.49 -6.27
C ASP A 145 -9.21 14.55 -5.21
N GLU A 146 -10.48 14.64 -4.82
CA GLU A 146 -10.92 15.52 -3.74
C GLU A 146 -10.23 15.19 -2.42
N PHE A 147 -10.21 13.92 -2.04
CA PHE A 147 -9.61 13.45 -0.80
C PHE A 147 -8.12 13.82 -0.70
N VAL A 148 -7.32 13.52 -1.73
CA VAL A 148 -5.87 13.79 -1.70
C VAL A 148 -5.57 15.28 -1.72
N THR A 149 -6.40 16.10 -2.39
CA THR A 149 -6.27 17.56 -2.40
C THR A 149 -6.49 18.12 -0.99
N LYS A 150 -7.61 17.76 -0.37
CA LYS A 150 -7.91 18.18 1.01
C LYS A 150 -6.87 17.70 2.03
N PHE A 151 -6.42 16.44 1.89
CA PHE A 151 -5.35 15.90 2.74
C PHE A 151 -4.06 16.71 2.62
N ALA A 152 -3.64 17.01 1.40
CA ALA A 152 -2.41 17.77 1.14
C ALA A 152 -2.51 19.18 1.73
N GLU A 153 -3.58 19.91 1.44
CA GLU A 153 -3.82 21.28 1.92
C GLU A 153 -3.89 21.35 3.44
N GLN A 154 -4.72 20.49 4.08
CA GLN A 154 -4.92 20.50 5.54
C GLN A 154 -3.63 20.23 6.32
N ASN A 155 -2.76 19.38 5.78
CA ASN A 155 -1.50 19.00 6.44
C ASN A 155 -0.29 19.80 5.95
N ALA A 156 -0.44 20.75 5.03
CA ALA A 156 0.68 21.36 4.31
C ALA A 156 1.68 20.28 3.86
N TYR A 157 1.15 19.12 3.39
CA TYR A 157 1.92 17.90 3.23
C TYR A 157 3.02 18.06 2.19
N HIS A 158 4.23 17.61 2.54
CA HIS A 158 5.37 17.53 1.65
C HIS A 158 5.91 16.11 1.65
N GLY A 159 5.94 15.47 0.49
CA GLY A 159 6.44 14.10 0.35
C GLY A 159 5.51 13.20 -0.45
N GLN A 160 5.66 11.92 -0.22
CA GLN A 160 4.94 10.85 -0.92
C GLN A 160 4.01 10.14 0.05
N ALA A 161 2.79 9.86 -0.38
CA ALA A 161 1.85 9.05 0.39
C ALA A 161 1.05 8.13 -0.53
N ALA A 162 0.61 7.02 0.00
CA ALA A 162 -0.36 6.14 -0.63
C ALA A 162 -1.44 5.78 0.39
N PHE A 163 -2.66 5.63 -0.09
CA PHE A 163 -3.80 5.27 0.73
C PHE A 163 -4.48 4.05 0.16
N ASP A 164 -4.85 3.13 1.05
CA ASP A 164 -5.55 1.92 0.69
C ASP A 164 -7.02 2.01 1.12
N PHE A 165 -7.92 1.75 0.17
CA PHE A 165 -9.37 1.85 0.35
C PHE A 165 -10.07 0.54 -0.02
N ILE A 166 -11.30 0.41 0.46
CA ILE A 166 -12.30 -0.53 -0.05
C ILE A 166 -13.49 0.27 -0.61
N ASP A 167 -13.85 -0.02 -1.85
CA ASP A 167 -15.09 0.43 -2.48
C ASP A 167 -16.14 -0.65 -2.27
N ASP A 168 -17.16 -0.39 -1.45
CA ASP A 168 -18.25 -1.34 -1.18
C ASP A 168 -19.39 -1.27 -2.18
N GLY A 169 -19.24 -0.39 -3.20
CA GLY A 169 -20.22 -0.11 -4.23
C GLY A 169 -21.10 1.13 -3.95
N ASN A 170 -21.09 1.64 -2.72
CA ASN A 170 -21.76 2.87 -2.33
C ASN A 170 -20.74 3.89 -1.81
N ASP A 171 -19.94 3.47 -0.86
CA ASP A 171 -18.96 4.30 -0.17
C ASP A 171 -17.52 3.83 -0.42
N LEU A 172 -16.60 4.77 -0.30
CA LEU A 172 -15.15 4.52 -0.35
C LEU A 172 -14.60 4.59 1.07
N TRP A 173 -14.07 3.48 1.58
CA TRP A 173 -13.61 3.31 2.95
C TRP A 173 -12.10 3.34 3.04
N LEU A 174 -11.51 4.31 3.74
CA LEU A 174 -10.07 4.42 3.95
C LEU A 174 -9.61 3.45 5.05
N LEU A 175 -8.65 2.57 4.72
CA LEU A 175 -8.15 1.54 5.62
C LEU A 175 -6.82 1.85 6.27
N GLU A 176 -5.90 2.47 5.53
CA GLU A 176 -4.56 2.82 6.00
C GLU A 176 -3.87 3.86 5.11
N CYS A 177 -2.85 4.52 5.67
CA CYS A 177 -1.93 5.39 4.97
C CYS A 177 -0.53 4.76 4.96
N ASN A 178 0.13 4.83 3.80
CA ASN A 178 1.51 4.44 3.61
C ASN A 178 2.32 5.69 3.21
N PRO A 179 3.00 6.41 4.14
CA PRO A 179 3.72 7.66 3.85
C PRO A 179 5.06 7.38 3.15
N ARG A 180 5.02 6.73 2.00
CA ARG A 180 6.18 6.28 1.21
C ARG A 180 5.78 5.94 -0.22
N ALA A 181 6.78 5.70 -1.07
CA ALA A 181 6.55 5.13 -2.39
C ALA A 181 5.89 3.76 -2.30
N THR A 182 4.90 3.55 -3.16
CA THR A 182 4.20 2.27 -3.36
C THR A 182 4.10 1.96 -4.85
N SER A 183 3.41 0.87 -5.19
CA SER A 183 3.23 0.47 -6.59
C SER A 183 2.50 1.51 -7.46
N GLY A 184 1.77 2.45 -6.85
CA GLY A 184 1.14 3.54 -7.58
C GLY A 184 2.12 4.46 -8.32
N LEU A 185 3.37 4.49 -7.89
CA LEU A 185 4.44 5.22 -8.58
C LEU A 185 4.60 4.79 -10.06
N HIS A 186 4.35 3.51 -10.35
CA HIS A 186 4.45 3.01 -11.73
C HIS A 186 3.45 3.68 -12.69
N LEU A 187 2.28 4.09 -12.17
CA LEU A 187 1.26 4.78 -12.97
C LEU A 187 1.61 6.23 -13.27
N LEU A 188 2.54 6.80 -12.53
CA LEU A 188 3.02 8.19 -12.72
C LEU A 188 4.32 8.28 -13.51
N ARG A 189 4.91 7.17 -13.93
CA ARG A 189 6.25 7.12 -14.52
C ARG A 189 6.49 8.13 -15.65
N GLU A 190 5.51 8.29 -16.54
CA GLU A 190 5.60 9.20 -17.68
C GLU A 190 5.33 10.67 -17.32
N ASP A 191 4.69 10.89 -16.16
CA ASP A 191 4.30 12.22 -15.68
C ASP A 191 5.37 12.85 -14.76
N LEU A 192 6.34 12.06 -14.26
CA LEU A 192 7.39 12.53 -13.37
C LEU A 192 8.52 13.15 -14.18
N ILE A 193 8.42 14.46 -14.43
CA ILE A 193 9.46 15.23 -15.10
C ILE A 193 10.15 16.14 -14.09
N PHE A 194 11.47 16.00 -14.04
CA PHE A 194 12.32 16.83 -13.19
C PHE A 194 12.97 17.93 -14.03
N ASP A 195 13.02 19.14 -13.49
CA ASP A 195 13.80 20.24 -14.09
C ASP A 195 15.30 20.01 -13.91
N GLY A 196 16.11 20.88 -14.49
CA GLY A 196 17.57 20.81 -14.39
C GLY A 196 18.11 20.98 -12.96
N ALA A 197 17.29 21.41 -12.02
CA ALA A 197 17.60 21.50 -10.59
C ALA A 197 17.08 20.30 -9.78
N GLY A 198 16.50 19.30 -10.45
CA GLY A 198 15.93 18.11 -9.81
C GLY A 198 14.57 18.33 -9.12
N ARG A 199 13.87 19.43 -9.43
CA ARG A 199 12.54 19.69 -8.90
C ARG A 199 11.48 19.07 -9.82
N LEU A 200 10.50 18.41 -9.22
CA LEU A 200 9.37 17.84 -9.95
C LEU A 200 8.51 18.97 -10.50
N GLN A 201 8.24 18.93 -11.79
CA GLN A 201 7.31 19.85 -12.43
C GLN A 201 5.90 19.29 -12.34
N GLN A 202 4.96 20.11 -11.86
CA GLN A 202 3.54 19.76 -11.88
C GLN A 202 3.10 19.57 -13.33
N ARG A 203 2.57 18.39 -13.64
CA ARG A 203 1.90 18.11 -14.90
C ARG A 203 0.43 17.81 -14.69
N LYS A 204 -0.36 18.14 -15.69
CA LYS A 204 -1.73 17.67 -15.75
C LYS A 204 -1.69 16.15 -15.89
N HIS A 205 -2.06 15.44 -14.82
CA HIS A 205 -2.04 13.99 -14.79
C HIS A 205 -3.01 13.41 -15.83
N ASN A 206 -2.51 12.56 -16.69
CA ASN A 206 -3.33 11.73 -17.53
C ASN A 206 -3.30 10.31 -16.93
N THR A 207 -4.43 9.88 -16.36
CA THR A 207 -4.57 8.49 -15.92
C THR A 207 -4.16 7.57 -17.07
N PRO A 208 -3.22 6.62 -16.85
CA PRO A 208 -2.82 5.69 -17.90
C PRO A 208 -4.04 5.01 -18.52
N SER A 209 -4.08 4.89 -19.83
CA SER A 209 -5.22 4.28 -20.53
C SER A 209 -5.20 2.75 -20.46
N LYS A 210 -4.06 2.16 -20.08
CA LYS A 210 -3.84 0.72 -20.02
C LYS A 210 -3.45 0.28 -18.64
N PRO A 211 -3.84 -0.95 -18.25
CA PRO A 211 -3.30 -1.59 -17.06
C PRO A 211 -1.78 -1.76 -17.13
N LEU A 212 -1.16 -1.85 -15.96
CA LEU A 212 0.26 -2.15 -15.81
C LEU A 212 0.44 -3.51 -15.12
N ARG A 213 1.52 -4.22 -15.45
CA ARG A 213 1.89 -5.50 -14.84
C ARG A 213 3.38 -5.54 -14.52
N VAL A 214 3.75 -6.41 -13.60
CA VAL A 214 5.15 -6.62 -13.23
C VAL A 214 5.69 -7.85 -13.97
N GLY A 215 6.41 -7.66 -15.06
CA GLY A 215 7.07 -8.72 -15.80
C GLY A 215 6.18 -9.90 -16.13
N ALA A 216 6.72 -11.10 -15.99
CA ALA A 216 6.02 -12.36 -16.20
C ALA A 216 5.33 -12.92 -14.94
N THR A 217 5.10 -12.10 -13.92
CA THR A 217 4.52 -12.55 -12.64
C THR A 217 3.13 -13.16 -12.80
N LEU A 218 2.30 -12.64 -13.72
CA LEU A 218 0.96 -13.19 -13.95
C LEU A 218 0.99 -14.68 -14.33
N PRO A 219 1.60 -15.08 -15.44
CA PRO A 219 1.64 -16.49 -15.81
C PRO A 219 2.45 -17.34 -14.83
N LEU A 220 3.52 -16.80 -14.23
CA LEU A 220 4.39 -17.56 -13.33
C LEU A 220 3.72 -17.86 -11.97
N LEU A 221 3.03 -16.89 -11.39
CA LEU A 221 2.50 -17.01 -10.03
C LEU A 221 1.02 -17.41 -10.02
N PHE A 222 0.26 -17.03 -11.04
CA PHE A 222 -1.19 -17.26 -11.10
C PHE A 222 -1.60 -18.23 -12.21
N GLY A 223 -0.68 -18.61 -13.10
CA GLY A 223 -0.99 -19.45 -14.27
C GLY A 223 -1.55 -20.83 -13.91
N TYR A 224 -0.93 -21.53 -12.96
CA TYR A 224 -1.41 -22.85 -12.54
C TYR A 224 -2.84 -22.77 -11.95
N ARG A 225 -3.10 -21.76 -11.10
CA ARG A 225 -4.41 -21.54 -10.52
C ARG A 225 -5.44 -21.20 -11.60
N ALA A 226 -5.11 -20.28 -12.50
CA ALA A 226 -5.98 -19.90 -13.60
C ALA A 226 -6.33 -21.07 -14.52
N TRP A 227 -5.35 -21.95 -14.81
CA TRP A 227 -5.58 -23.17 -15.56
C TRP A 227 -6.54 -24.12 -14.84
N LYS A 228 -6.31 -24.37 -13.56
CA LYS A 228 -7.17 -25.24 -12.72
C LYS A 228 -8.60 -24.72 -12.60
N GLU A 229 -8.79 -23.41 -12.52
CA GLU A 229 -10.09 -22.75 -12.39
C GLU A 229 -10.77 -22.46 -13.74
N GLY A 230 -10.14 -22.83 -14.87
CA GLY A 230 -10.67 -22.56 -16.22
C GLY A 230 -10.54 -21.11 -16.68
N ASN A 231 -9.76 -20.27 -15.97
CA ASN A 231 -9.63 -18.85 -16.21
C ASN A 231 -8.36 -18.47 -17.00
N TRP A 232 -7.66 -19.44 -17.61
CA TRP A 232 -6.42 -19.20 -18.34
C TRP A 232 -6.54 -18.15 -19.43
N THR A 233 -7.60 -18.19 -20.21
CA THR A 233 -7.83 -17.25 -21.32
C THR A 233 -7.93 -15.82 -20.80
N ALA A 234 -8.65 -15.59 -19.72
CA ALA A 234 -8.80 -14.28 -19.10
C ALA A 234 -7.45 -13.76 -18.56
N LEU A 235 -6.68 -14.61 -17.86
CA LEU A 235 -5.35 -14.26 -17.40
C LEU A 235 -4.42 -13.87 -18.55
N TRP A 236 -4.49 -14.60 -19.66
CA TRP A 236 -3.65 -14.33 -20.83
C TRP A 236 -4.05 -13.06 -21.58
N GLN A 237 -5.35 -12.74 -21.59
CA GLN A 237 -5.85 -11.47 -22.12
C GLN A 237 -5.37 -10.30 -21.28
N ASP A 238 -5.47 -10.40 -19.95
CA ASP A 238 -4.96 -9.38 -19.04
C ASP A 238 -3.44 -9.19 -19.18
N PHE A 239 -2.68 -10.30 -19.28
CA PHE A 239 -1.24 -10.25 -19.51
C PHE A 239 -0.87 -9.49 -20.78
N ARG A 240 -1.61 -9.70 -21.88
CA ARG A 240 -1.34 -9.05 -23.17
C ARG A 240 -1.82 -7.59 -23.22
N ARG A 241 -2.87 -7.25 -22.47
CA ARG A 241 -3.45 -5.90 -22.45
C ARG A 241 -2.57 -4.93 -21.66
N ALA A 242 -1.88 -5.42 -20.65
CA ALA A 242 -1.13 -4.60 -19.72
C ALA A 242 0.29 -4.29 -20.24
N ASP A 243 0.71 -3.04 -20.05
CA ASP A 243 2.08 -2.63 -20.28
C ASP A 243 2.98 -3.12 -19.13
N ASP A 244 4.23 -3.42 -19.43
CA ASP A 244 5.15 -4.00 -18.46
C ASP A 244 5.99 -2.92 -17.77
N VAL A 245 5.88 -2.82 -16.43
CA VAL A 245 6.62 -1.81 -15.65
C VAL A 245 8.12 -2.03 -15.62
N ILE A 246 8.57 -3.23 -15.95
CA ILE A 246 10.01 -3.60 -16.00
C ILE A 246 10.50 -3.92 -17.42
N ALA A 247 9.75 -3.48 -18.44
CA ALA A 247 10.11 -3.75 -19.84
C ALA A 247 11.51 -3.26 -20.23
N ASP A 248 11.99 -2.18 -19.60
CA ASP A 248 13.33 -1.63 -19.88
C ASP A 248 14.47 -2.45 -19.27
N LEU A 249 14.17 -3.39 -18.36
CA LEU A 249 15.18 -4.25 -17.78
C LEU A 249 15.48 -5.41 -18.75
N PRO A 250 16.76 -5.72 -18.99
CA PRO A 250 17.14 -6.90 -19.76
C PRO A 250 16.50 -8.16 -19.19
N PHE A 251 16.06 -9.05 -20.06
CA PHE A 251 15.37 -10.28 -19.66
C PHE A 251 16.14 -11.09 -18.62
N TYR A 252 17.46 -11.20 -18.76
CA TYR A 252 18.30 -11.91 -17.80
C TYR A 252 18.30 -11.25 -16.40
N ALA A 253 18.21 -9.90 -16.32
CA ALA A 253 18.17 -9.19 -15.05
C ALA A 253 16.87 -9.47 -14.29
N GLN A 254 15.74 -9.61 -14.98
CA GLN A 254 14.47 -9.99 -14.39
C GLN A 254 14.54 -11.39 -13.74
N TRP A 255 15.20 -12.35 -14.40
CA TRP A 255 15.38 -13.69 -13.84
C TRP A 255 16.39 -13.74 -12.70
N LEU A 256 17.46 -12.96 -12.77
CA LEU A 256 18.41 -12.82 -11.65
C LEU A 256 17.74 -12.24 -10.42
N ALA A 257 16.94 -11.19 -10.58
CA ALA A 257 16.19 -10.59 -9.47
C ALA A 257 15.19 -11.58 -8.86
N LEU A 258 14.46 -12.33 -9.68
CA LEU A 258 13.55 -13.37 -9.20
C LEU A 258 14.33 -14.48 -8.45
N GLY A 259 15.46 -14.92 -8.98
CA GLY A 259 16.32 -15.91 -8.35
C GLY A 259 16.85 -15.43 -6.99
N GLU A 260 17.28 -14.17 -6.90
CA GLU A 260 17.70 -13.55 -5.64
C GLU A 260 16.55 -13.49 -4.63
N MET A 261 15.37 -13.03 -5.03
CA MET A 261 14.19 -13.00 -4.15
C MET A 261 13.82 -14.39 -3.64
N MET A 262 13.86 -15.41 -4.49
CA MET A 262 13.61 -16.80 -4.08
C MET A 262 14.67 -17.30 -3.09
N TRP A 263 15.94 -17.04 -3.38
CA TRP A 263 17.05 -17.40 -2.48
C TRP A 263 16.92 -16.71 -1.13
N ARG A 264 16.67 -15.39 -1.08
CA ARG A 264 16.44 -14.63 0.16
C ARG A 264 15.23 -15.18 0.93
N SER A 265 14.13 -15.49 0.24
CA SER A 265 12.93 -16.09 0.83
C SER A 265 13.23 -17.40 1.55
N ILE A 266 13.99 -18.31 0.90
CA ILE A 266 14.38 -19.60 1.47
C ILE A 266 15.37 -19.39 2.64
N ARG A 267 16.42 -18.60 2.42
CA ARG A 267 17.49 -18.38 3.41
C ARG A 267 16.99 -17.75 4.72
N HIS A 268 16.07 -16.79 4.61
CA HIS A 268 15.58 -16.02 5.75
C HIS A 268 14.21 -16.49 6.27
N HIS A 269 13.66 -17.58 5.69
CA HIS A 269 12.32 -18.09 6.02
C HIS A 269 11.24 -17.01 5.98
N LYS A 270 11.33 -16.08 5.02
CA LYS A 270 10.38 -14.98 4.84
C LYS A 270 9.54 -15.21 3.57
N PRO A 271 8.29 -14.76 3.55
CA PRO A 271 7.49 -14.77 2.31
C PRO A 271 8.18 -14.00 1.19
N LEU A 272 7.93 -14.40 -0.06
CA LEU A 272 8.54 -13.78 -1.24
C LEU A 272 8.31 -12.26 -1.29
N THR A 273 7.13 -11.80 -0.87
CA THR A 273 6.76 -10.38 -0.82
C THR A 273 7.59 -9.53 0.13
N SER A 274 8.19 -10.14 1.15
CA SER A 274 9.05 -9.44 2.12
C SER A 274 10.53 -9.79 1.96
N ALA A 275 10.85 -10.74 1.08
CA ALA A 275 12.23 -11.21 0.94
C ALA A 275 13.20 -10.11 0.47
N SER A 276 12.68 -9.08 -0.22
CA SER A 276 13.47 -7.95 -0.73
C SER A 276 13.63 -6.80 0.25
N THR A 277 12.79 -6.72 1.30
CA THR A 277 12.68 -5.50 2.15
C THR A 277 12.70 -5.76 3.65
N PHE A 278 12.79 -7.04 4.09
CA PHE A 278 12.67 -7.40 5.50
C PHE A 278 13.76 -6.77 6.40
N ASP A 279 14.89 -6.43 5.83
CA ASP A 279 16.04 -5.81 6.48
C ASP A 279 15.91 -4.29 6.65
N ILE A 280 14.92 -3.68 5.99
CA ILE A 280 14.63 -2.24 6.06
C ILE A 280 13.17 -1.96 6.47
N GLU A 281 12.41 -2.99 6.80
CA GLU A 281 11.03 -2.84 7.27
C GLU A 281 11.01 -2.45 8.74
N PHE A 282 10.23 -1.40 9.07
CA PHE A 282 9.88 -1.09 10.44
C PHE A 282 8.56 -1.78 10.79
N ASP A 283 8.56 -2.64 11.78
CA ASP A 283 7.42 -3.43 12.27
C ASP A 283 7.04 -3.13 13.74
N GLY A 284 7.64 -2.09 14.29
CA GLY A 284 7.42 -1.66 15.67
C GLY A 284 8.53 -2.07 16.64
N ASP A 285 9.50 -2.90 16.21
CA ASP A 285 10.69 -3.22 16.99
C ASP A 285 11.77 -2.17 16.77
N GLU A 286 12.23 -1.53 17.82
CA GLU A 286 13.53 -0.85 17.85
C GLU A 286 14.61 -1.90 18.14
N ASN A 287 15.21 -2.52 17.13
CA ASN A 287 16.46 -3.27 17.26
C ASN A 287 17.65 -2.33 17.25
#